data_8036734a8974d14b73206c4d5a586579
#
_entry.id   8036734a8974d14b73206c4d5a586579
#
_cell.length_a   1.000
_cell.length_b   1.000
_cell.length_c   1.000
_cell.angle_alpha   90.00
_cell.angle_beta   90.00
_cell.angle_gamma   90.00
#
_symmetry.space_group_name_H-M   'P 1'
#
loop_
_entity.id
_entity.type
_entity.pdbx_description
1 polymer ?
#
loop_
_entity_poly.entity_id
_entity_poly.type
_entity_poly.pdbx_seq_one_letter_code
_entity_poly.pdbx_strand_id
1 'polypeptide(L)'
;MQITDNKYYISEIFESIQGEGNFAGVYSLFIRFHFCNLTCSWCDTKYTWFEKSGAFKEYSAEELKSIIRNSKPYHIIFTGGEPVLYRLDKLTVEGKKFHVETNATIIPTTKIDIQQGAKTRFSRKAMDTRIISTFNWVVASKLSNSNQKLNEEAILYWAKQQFCIYKFIIQSLTDLDEIEQFIQKFGILKQKVYIGLEGVTTESQIRGTLVDAIINRGYNFSPRLQVLLWGNERGR
;
A
#
# COMPACT_ATOMS: atom_id res chain seq x y z
N MET A 1 -0.99 -23.53 0.82
CA MET A 1 0.16 -22.96 1.56
C MET A 1 -0.35 -22.31 2.85
N GLN A 2 0.36 -22.43 3.97
CA GLN A 2 -0.01 -21.75 5.22
C GLN A 2 1.03 -20.67 5.52
N ILE A 3 0.58 -19.42 5.61
CA ILE A 3 1.41 -18.26 5.91
C ILE A 3 1.21 -17.93 7.38
N THR A 4 2.32 -17.92 8.13
CA THR A 4 2.35 -17.74 9.59
C THR A 4 3.24 -16.56 9.98
N ASP A 5 3.26 -16.22 11.26
CA ASP A 5 3.96 -15.05 11.85
C ASP A 5 5.47 -14.96 11.58
N ASN A 6 6.13 -16.04 11.18
CA ASN A 6 7.59 -16.09 11.09
C ASN A 6 8.13 -16.25 9.67
N LYS A 7 7.24 -16.25 8.67
CA LYS A 7 7.59 -16.40 7.25
C LYS A 7 7.10 -15.22 6.45
N TYR A 8 7.97 -14.68 5.63
CA TYR A 8 7.71 -13.53 4.77
C TYR A 8 7.99 -13.92 3.33
N TYR A 9 7.00 -13.77 2.49
CA TYR A 9 7.12 -14.08 1.06
C TYR A 9 7.27 -12.76 0.32
N ILE A 10 8.41 -12.57 -0.34
CA ILE A 10 8.83 -11.31 -0.93
C ILE A 10 9.02 -11.49 -2.42
N SER A 11 8.33 -10.67 -3.21
CA SER A 11 8.45 -10.63 -4.67
C SER A 11 9.67 -9.83 -5.11
N GLU A 12 9.96 -8.71 -4.44
CA GLU A 12 11.03 -7.80 -4.83
C GLU A 12 11.61 -7.08 -3.61
N ILE A 13 12.93 -6.84 -3.66
CA ILE A 13 13.63 -5.91 -2.75
C ILE A 13 14.51 -5.04 -3.63
N PHE A 14 14.32 -3.72 -3.61
CA PHE A 14 15.08 -2.78 -4.44
C PHE A 14 15.14 -1.39 -3.81
N GLU A 15 16.13 -0.61 -4.19
CA GLU A 15 16.28 0.79 -3.79
C GLU A 15 15.82 1.69 -4.94
N SER A 16 14.97 2.68 -4.63
CA SER A 16 14.44 3.65 -5.59
C SER A 16 13.95 4.90 -4.85
N ILE A 17 13.27 5.80 -5.55
CA ILE A 17 12.51 6.89 -4.93
C ILE A 17 11.07 6.46 -4.66
N GLN A 18 10.46 6.93 -3.57
CA GLN A 18 9.01 6.84 -3.42
C GLN A 18 8.35 7.70 -4.50
N GLY A 19 7.51 7.10 -5.32
CA GLY A 19 6.89 7.78 -6.46
C GLY A 19 5.57 8.47 -6.14
N GLU A 20 4.96 8.19 -4.99
CA GLU A 20 3.57 8.53 -4.70
C GLU A 20 3.39 9.09 -3.28
N GLY A 21 2.24 9.79 -3.08
CA GLY A 21 1.86 10.30 -1.76
C GLY A 21 2.72 11.45 -1.26
N ASN A 22 2.71 11.63 0.06
CA ASN A 22 3.40 12.75 0.74
C ASN A 22 4.92 12.57 0.88
N PHE A 23 5.46 11.44 0.46
CA PHE A 23 6.90 11.16 0.45
C PHE A 23 7.46 11.00 -0.97
N ALA A 24 6.74 11.48 -1.99
CA ALA A 24 7.20 11.45 -3.38
C ALA A 24 8.60 12.08 -3.52
N GLY A 25 9.50 11.41 -4.23
CA GLY A 25 10.90 11.81 -4.41
C GLY A 25 11.88 11.30 -3.35
N VAL A 26 11.41 10.71 -2.25
CA VAL A 26 12.27 10.27 -1.14
C VAL A 26 12.97 8.95 -1.47
N TYR A 27 14.32 8.92 -1.36
CA TYR A 27 15.13 7.72 -1.54
C TYR A 27 14.78 6.66 -0.50
N SER A 28 14.39 5.47 -0.95
CA SER A 28 13.78 4.43 -0.13
C SER A 28 14.21 3.03 -0.53
N LEU A 29 14.23 2.11 0.45
CA LEU A 29 14.26 0.67 0.20
C LEU A 29 12.83 0.17 0.13
N PHE A 30 12.47 -0.46 -0.97
CA PHE A 30 11.19 -1.12 -1.15
C PHE A 30 11.30 -2.61 -0.83
N ILE A 31 10.38 -3.10 0.01
CA ILE A 31 10.16 -4.53 0.26
C ILE A 31 8.73 -4.84 -0.20
N ARG A 32 8.62 -5.50 -1.35
CA ARG A 32 7.34 -5.86 -1.97
C ARG A 32 6.93 -7.26 -1.55
N PHE A 33 5.96 -7.32 -0.66
CA PHE A 33 5.37 -8.56 -0.19
C PHE A 33 4.59 -9.25 -1.32
N HIS A 34 4.69 -10.57 -1.35
CA HIS A 34 3.85 -11.42 -2.16
C HIS A 34 2.54 -11.71 -1.43
N PHE A 35 1.51 -12.10 -2.13
CA PHE A 35 0.13 -12.32 -1.72
C PHE A 35 -0.66 -11.03 -1.45
N CYS A 36 -1.89 -11.03 -1.93
CA CYS A 36 -2.89 -10.01 -1.68
C CYS A 36 -4.23 -10.67 -1.41
N ASN A 37 -5.00 -10.13 -0.48
CA ASN A 37 -6.37 -10.59 -0.23
C ASN A 37 -7.41 -9.97 -1.18
N LEU A 38 -6.96 -9.07 -2.09
CA LEU A 38 -7.77 -8.44 -3.14
C LEU A 38 -7.27 -8.81 -4.54
N THR A 39 -8.13 -8.58 -5.55
CA THR A 39 -7.85 -8.79 -6.98
C THR A 39 -8.38 -7.62 -7.80
N CYS A 40 -7.88 -6.40 -7.51
CA CYS A 40 -8.36 -5.17 -8.14
C CYS A 40 -8.21 -5.20 -9.66
N SER A 41 -9.22 -4.77 -10.41
CA SER A 41 -9.27 -4.81 -11.88
C SER A 41 -8.05 -4.12 -12.52
N TRP A 42 -7.68 -2.96 -12.03
CA TRP A 42 -6.59 -2.09 -12.51
C TRP A 42 -5.25 -2.27 -11.75
N CYS A 43 -5.08 -3.35 -10.97
CA CYS A 43 -3.83 -3.58 -10.22
C CYS A 43 -2.62 -3.65 -11.17
N ASP A 44 -1.58 -2.90 -10.87
CA ASP A 44 -0.31 -2.87 -11.60
C ASP A 44 0.70 -3.94 -11.16
N THR A 45 0.41 -4.64 -10.05
CA THR A 45 1.25 -5.66 -9.45
C THR A 45 0.56 -7.03 -9.34
N LYS A 46 -0.24 -7.40 -10.34
CA LYS A 46 -1.01 -8.66 -10.38
C LYS A 46 -0.16 -9.91 -10.13
N TYR A 47 1.14 -9.84 -10.42
CA TYR A 47 2.11 -10.89 -10.16
C TYR A 47 2.34 -11.18 -8.67
N THR A 48 1.81 -10.33 -7.76
CA THR A 48 1.90 -10.55 -6.31
C THR A 48 0.66 -11.20 -5.70
N TRP A 49 -0.40 -11.47 -6.46
CA TRP A 49 -1.69 -11.86 -5.88
C TRP A 49 -1.72 -13.24 -5.23
N PHE A 50 -1.23 -14.26 -5.95
CA PHE A 50 -1.35 -15.68 -5.59
C PHE A 50 -0.03 -16.42 -5.75
N GLU A 51 0.08 -17.58 -5.14
CA GLU A 51 1.27 -18.46 -5.23
C GLU A 51 1.79 -18.66 -6.66
N LYS A 52 0.90 -18.72 -7.65
CA LYS A 52 1.25 -18.94 -9.06
C LYS A 52 1.27 -17.66 -9.91
N SER A 53 1.04 -16.49 -9.33
CA SER A 53 0.98 -15.24 -10.09
C SER A 53 2.35 -14.71 -10.52
N GLY A 54 3.41 -15.05 -9.79
CA GLY A 54 4.76 -14.60 -10.06
C GLY A 54 5.78 -15.20 -9.11
N ALA A 55 7.05 -14.88 -9.33
CA ALA A 55 8.14 -15.35 -8.51
C ALA A 55 8.17 -14.63 -7.14
N PHE A 56 8.55 -15.36 -6.11
CA PHE A 56 8.81 -14.84 -4.76
C PHE A 56 9.84 -15.73 -4.06
N LYS A 57 10.43 -15.19 -3.01
CA LYS A 57 11.33 -15.91 -2.11
C LYS A 57 10.80 -15.83 -0.68
N GLU A 58 10.97 -16.92 0.08
CA GLU A 58 10.69 -16.96 1.52
C GLU A 58 11.87 -16.37 2.29
N TYR A 59 11.57 -15.54 3.27
CA TYR A 59 12.52 -14.93 4.21
C TYR A 59 12.05 -15.10 5.65
N SER A 60 12.99 -15.23 6.56
CA SER A 60 12.77 -15.02 7.99
C SER A 60 12.77 -13.53 8.35
N ALA A 61 12.29 -13.19 9.54
CA ALA A 61 12.37 -11.82 10.05
C ALA A 61 13.82 -11.33 10.16
N GLU A 62 14.75 -12.18 10.61
CA GLU A 62 16.15 -11.79 10.81
C GLU A 62 16.87 -11.54 9.47
N GLU A 63 16.59 -12.32 8.43
CA GLU A 63 17.11 -12.05 7.09
C GLU A 63 16.65 -10.70 6.56
N LEU A 64 15.34 -10.39 6.67
CA LEU A 64 14.81 -9.09 6.24
C LEU A 64 15.38 -7.94 7.09
N LYS A 65 15.49 -8.08 8.39
CA LYS A 65 16.12 -7.08 9.27
C LYS A 65 17.59 -6.87 8.94
N SER A 66 18.32 -7.92 8.56
CA SER A 66 19.70 -7.79 8.09
C SER A 66 19.79 -6.99 6.80
N ILE A 67 18.91 -7.26 5.83
CA ILE A 67 18.82 -6.49 4.58
C ILE A 67 18.50 -5.02 4.87
N ILE A 68 17.50 -4.75 5.71
CA ILE A 68 17.11 -3.39 6.09
C ILE A 68 18.27 -2.66 6.78
N ARG A 69 18.96 -3.30 7.72
CA ARG A 69 20.08 -2.70 8.44
C ARG A 69 21.24 -2.31 7.53
N ASN A 70 21.54 -3.16 6.55
CA ASN A 70 22.66 -2.98 5.62
C ASN A 70 22.29 -2.08 4.41
N SER A 71 21.02 -1.74 4.22
CA SER A 71 20.59 -0.85 3.13
C SER A 71 20.99 0.59 3.39
N LYS A 72 21.26 1.34 2.32
CA LYS A 72 21.61 2.77 2.41
C LYS A 72 20.43 3.67 2.80
N PRO A 73 19.20 3.50 2.24
CA PRO A 73 18.10 4.39 2.52
C PRO A 73 17.72 4.42 4.00
N TYR A 74 17.36 5.62 4.49
CA TYR A 74 16.73 5.80 5.80
C TYR A 74 15.27 5.32 5.80
N HIS A 75 14.57 5.51 4.68
CA HIS A 75 13.16 5.17 4.51
C HIS A 75 12.99 3.74 3.97
N ILE A 76 12.15 2.95 4.62
CA ILE A 76 11.81 1.58 4.25
C ILE A 76 10.32 1.54 3.92
N ILE A 77 9.99 1.12 2.71
CA ILE A 77 8.61 1.03 2.21
C ILE A 77 8.16 -0.43 2.17
N PHE A 78 7.21 -0.78 3.00
CA PHE A 78 6.50 -2.04 2.94
C PHE A 78 5.31 -1.90 1.99
N THR A 79 5.35 -2.56 0.86
CA THR A 79 4.37 -2.50 -0.22
C THR A 79 4.12 -3.88 -0.81
N GLY A 80 3.48 -4.00 -1.96
CA GLY A 80 3.38 -5.23 -2.73
C GLY A 80 1.95 -5.68 -2.97
N GLY A 81 1.62 -6.93 -2.64
CA GLY A 81 0.26 -7.40 -2.50
C GLY A 81 -0.44 -6.69 -1.34
N GLU A 82 -0.51 -7.34 -0.18
CA GLU A 82 -0.99 -6.69 1.04
C GLU A 82 -0.01 -6.93 2.21
N PRO A 83 0.79 -5.93 2.60
CA PRO A 83 1.78 -6.08 3.66
C PRO A 83 1.16 -6.42 5.03
N VAL A 84 -0.07 -5.97 5.32
CA VAL A 84 -0.73 -6.22 6.61
C VAL A 84 -1.14 -7.68 6.81
N LEU A 85 -1.00 -8.53 5.81
CA LEU A 85 -1.07 -9.98 5.97
C LEU A 85 0.08 -10.52 6.83
N TYR A 86 1.16 -9.78 7.01
CA TYR A 86 2.39 -10.18 7.72
C TYR A 86 2.60 -9.41 9.02
N ARG A 87 3.48 -9.90 9.88
CA ARG A 87 3.90 -9.26 11.15
C ARG A 87 4.97 -8.20 10.89
N LEU A 88 4.54 -7.03 10.40
CA LEU A 88 5.45 -5.91 10.07
C LEU A 88 6.16 -5.35 11.31
N ASP A 89 5.51 -5.41 12.45
CA ASP A 89 6.07 -5.01 13.75
C ASP A 89 7.34 -5.78 14.15
N LYS A 90 7.56 -6.97 13.57
CA LYS A 90 8.79 -7.75 13.79
C LYS A 90 9.94 -7.37 12.87
N LEU A 91 9.71 -6.51 11.89
CA LEU A 91 10.72 -6.12 10.88
C LEU A 91 11.38 -4.79 11.16
N THR A 92 11.06 -4.16 12.29
CA THR A 92 11.64 -2.85 12.64
C THR A 92 13.13 -2.97 12.98
N VAL A 93 13.89 -1.96 12.56
CA VAL A 93 15.32 -1.80 12.81
C VAL A 93 15.54 -0.37 13.28
N GLU A 94 16.32 -0.19 14.33
CA GLU A 94 16.68 1.12 14.85
C GLU A 94 17.40 1.96 13.79
N GLY A 95 17.15 3.27 13.80
CA GLY A 95 17.74 4.20 12.82
C GLY A 95 17.09 4.16 11.44
N LYS A 96 15.95 3.49 11.25
CA LYS A 96 15.18 3.47 10.00
C LYS A 96 13.75 3.97 10.22
N LYS A 97 13.16 4.60 9.19
CA LYS A 97 11.78 5.08 9.16
C LYS A 97 10.92 4.18 8.27
N PHE A 98 9.84 3.65 8.82
CA PHE A 98 8.99 2.68 8.14
C PHE A 98 7.72 3.32 7.58
N HIS A 99 7.38 2.95 6.36
CA HIS A 99 6.17 3.32 5.65
C HIS A 99 5.45 2.06 5.20
N VAL A 100 4.13 2.07 5.23
CA VAL A 100 3.32 0.92 4.82
C VAL A 100 2.24 1.38 3.85
N GLU A 101 2.21 0.77 2.67
CA GLU A 101 1.13 0.93 1.70
C GLU A 101 0.17 -0.24 1.83
N THR A 102 -1.02 -0.01 2.39
CA THR A 102 -2.04 -1.03 2.63
C THR A 102 -3.32 -0.77 1.83
N ASN A 103 -4.00 -1.82 1.41
CA ASN A 103 -5.33 -1.72 0.81
C ASN A 103 -6.45 -1.42 1.82
N ALA A 104 -6.10 -1.30 3.10
CA ALA A 104 -6.96 -0.90 4.21
C ALA A 104 -8.09 -1.88 4.57
N THR A 105 -8.08 -3.10 4.07
CA THR A 105 -9.12 -4.09 4.38
C THR A 105 -8.86 -4.90 5.65
N ILE A 106 -7.65 -4.79 6.22
CA ILE A 106 -7.21 -5.56 7.37
C ILE A 106 -6.78 -4.62 8.50
N ILE A 107 -7.30 -4.87 9.71
CA ILE A 107 -6.89 -4.16 10.92
C ILE A 107 -5.59 -4.78 11.44
N PRO A 108 -4.48 -4.04 11.55
CA PRO A 108 -3.20 -4.60 11.96
C PRO A 108 -3.19 -5.09 13.41
N THR A 109 -3.97 -4.49 14.28
CA THR A 109 -4.05 -4.80 15.72
C THR A 109 -4.99 -5.96 16.07
N THR A 110 -5.57 -6.62 15.06
CA THR A 110 -6.38 -7.84 15.26
C THR A 110 -5.66 -9.09 14.75
N LYS A 111 -5.99 -10.23 15.34
CA LYS A 111 -5.62 -11.53 14.77
C LYS A 111 -6.41 -11.73 13.47
N ILE A 112 -5.74 -12.22 12.44
CA ILE A 112 -6.42 -12.64 11.20
C ILE A 112 -6.29 -14.14 10.99
N ASP A 113 -7.30 -14.68 10.33
CA ASP A 113 -7.33 -16.04 9.80
C ASP A 113 -8.13 -16.00 8.49
N ILE A 114 -7.43 -15.81 7.37
CA ILE A 114 -8.03 -15.55 6.06
C ILE A 114 -7.70 -16.70 5.13
N GLN A 115 -8.72 -17.29 4.52
CA GLN A 115 -8.58 -18.27 3.45
C GLN A 115 -8.63 -17.55 2.10
N GLN A 116 -7.59 -17.76 1.28
CA GLN A 116 -7.54 -17.26 -0.10
C GLN A 116 -7.56 -18.44 -1.07
N GLY A 117 -8.71 -18.60 -1.76
CA GLY A 117 -8.93 -19.76 -2.61
C GLY A 117 -8.87 -21.08 -1.84
N ALA A 118 -8.63 -22.19 -2.53
CA ALA A 118 -8.63 -23.52 -1.91
C ALA A 118 -7.32 -23.87 -1.18
N LYS A 119 -6.24 -23.15 -1.41
CA LYS A 119 -4.86 -23.62 -1.07
C LYS A 119 -4.06 -22.71 -0.17
N THR A 120 -4.41 -21.43 -0.01
CA THR A 120 -3.61 -20.48 0.76
C THR A 120 -4.38 -19.95 1.96
N ARG A 121 -3.80 -20.08 3.16
CA ARG A 121 -4.37 -19.59 4.41
C ARG A 121 -3.36 -18.68 5.11
N PHE A 122 -3.82 -17.51 5.52
CA PHE A 122 -3.06 -16.55 6.31
C PHE A 122 -3.50 -16.60 7.75
N SER A 123 -2.57 -16.86 8.65
CA SER A 123 -2.79 -16.84 10.09
C SER A 123 -1.74 -15.93 10.74
N ARG A 124 -2.15 -14.73 11.14
CA ARG A 124 -1.30 -13.72 11.76
C ARG A 124 -1.87 -13.28 13.11
N LYS A 125 -1.02 -13.23 14.13
CA LYS A 125 -1.36 -12.59 15.42
C LYS A 125 -1.48 -11.08 15.27
N ALA A 126 -2.15 -10.41 16.22
CA ALA A 126 -2.17 -8.96 16.31
C ALA A 126 -0.74 -8.37 16.34
N MET A 127 -0.53 -7.28 15.64
CA MET A 127 0.74 -6.51 15.70
C MET A 127 0.79 -5.69 16.99
N ASP A 128 2.00 -5.40 17.47
CA ASP A 128 2.20 -4.53 18.63
C ASP A 128 1.85 -3.08 18.27
N THR A 129 0.82 -2.54 18.93
CA THR A 129 0.30 -1.19 18.69
C THR A 129 1.38 -0.11 18.89
N ARG A 130 2.28 -0.28 19.89
CA ARG A 130 3.36 0.69 20.17
C ARG A 130 4.33 0.80 19.01
N ILE A 131 4.63 -0.31 18.35
CA ILE A 131 5.55 -0.36 17.21
C ILE A 131 4.88 0.22 15.97
N ILE A 132 3.68 -0.25 15.62
CA ILE A 132 3.00 0.18 14.39
C ILE A 132 2.53 1.63 14.43
N SER A 133 2.38 2.24 15.63
CA SER A 133 2.09 3.67 15.77
C SER A 133 3.26 4.56 15.33
N THR A 134 4.47 4.02 15.19
CA THR A 134 5.64 4.74 14.66
C THR A 134 5.72 4.74 13.13
N PHE A 135 4.89 3.94 12.46
CA PHE A 135 4.87 3.81 11.00
C PHE A 135 4.12 4.96 10.35
N ASN A 136 4.55 5.35 9.15
CA ASN A 136 3.75 6.19 8.27
C ASN A 136 2.85 5.28 7.42
N TRP A 137 1.55 5.44 7.54
CA TRP A 137 0.58 4.61 6.84
C TRP A 137 0.00 5.33 5.63
N VAL A 138 0.05 4.66 4.49
CA VAL A 138 -0.66 5.05 3.27
C VAL A 138 -1.83 4.09 3.10
N VAL A 139 -3.02 4.59 3.38
CA VAL A 139 -4.27 3.85 3.38
C VAL A 139 -4.91 3.96 1.99
N ALA A 140 -4.71 2.94 1.16
CA ALA A 140 -5.18 2.92 -0.22
C ALA A 140 -6.53 2.19 -0.35
N SER A 141 -7.57 2.74 0.28
CA SER A 141 -8.93 2.20 0.19
C SER A 141 -9.40 2.14 -1.28
N LYS A 142 -10.15 1.09 -1.59
CA LYS A 142 -10.56 0.83 -2.97
C LYS A 142 -11.92 1.44 -3.25
N LEU A 143 -12.04 2.15 -4.36
CA LEU A 143 -13.30 2.66 -4.91
C LEU A 143 -14.01 1.59 -5.73
N SER A 144 -15.23 1.87 -6.15
CA SER A 144 -16.05 0.99 -7.00
C SER A 144 -15.34 0.58 -8.30
N ASN A 145 -14.51 1.47 -8.86
CA ASN A 145 -13.71 1.24 -10.07
C ASN A 145 -12.73 0.05 -9.94
N SER A 146 -12.43 -0.39 -8.73
CA SER A 146 -11.55 -1.54 -8.47
C SER A 146 -12.25 -2.90 -8.52
N ASN A 147 -13.59 -2.93 -8.53
CA ASN A 147 -14.42 -4.13 -8.36
C ASN A 147 -14.17 -4.88 -7.05
N GLN A 148 -13.79 -4.17 -5.97
CA GLN A 148 -13.56 -4.76 -4.66
C GLN A 148 -14.61 -4.27 -3.65
N LYS A 149 -14.93 -5.12 -2.67
CA LYS A 149 -15.81 -4.73 -1.57
C LYS A 149 -15.03 -4.01 -0.48
N LEU A 150 -15.64 -2.97 0.07
CA LEU A 150 -15.10 -2.25 1.23
C LEU A 150 -15.28 -3.09 2.51
N ASN A 151 -14.28 -3.00 3.40
CA ASN A 151 -14.42 -3.42 4.79
C ASN A 151 -14.60 -2.17 5.66
N GLU A 152 -15.86 -1.82 5.96
CA GLU A 152 -16.19 -0.61 6.70
C GLU A 152 -15.59 -0.59 8.11
N GLU A 153 -15.51 -1.72 8.79
CA GLU A 153 -14.88 -1.81 10.12
C GLU A 153 -13.39 -1.44 10.05
N ALA A 154 -12.69 -1.96 9.04
CA ALA A 154 -11.28 -1.61 8.83
C ALA A 154 -11.11 -0.13 8.45
N ILE A 155 -12.01 0.43 7.62
CA ILE A 155 -11.96 1.85 7.26
C ILE A 155 -12.20 2.73 8.49
N LEU A 156 -13.16 2.40 9.35
CA LEU A 156 -13.42 3.11 10.61
C LEU A 156 -12.22 3.02 11.58
N TYR A 157 -11.51 1.89 11.60
CA TYR A 157 -10.26 1.78 12.34
C TYR A 157 -9.23 2.79 11.81
N TRP A 158 -9.01 2.82 10.49
CA TRP A 158 -8.05 3.71 9.86
C TRP A 158 -8.44 5.18 10.03
N ALA A 159 -9.72 5.53 9.93
CA ALA A 159 -10.21 6.90 10.09
C ALA A 159 -9.85 7.53 11.45
N LYS A 160 -9.67 6.70 12.47
CA LYS A 160 -9.26 7.12 13.82
C LYS A 160 -7.73 7.29 13.97
N GLN A 161 -6.93 6.84 12.98
CA GLN A 161 -5.47 6.92 13.08
C GLN A 161 -4.96 8.32 12.70
N GLN A 162 -4.09 8.89 13.55
CA GLN A 162 -3.53 10.23 13.30
C GLN A 162 -2.44 10.21 12.22
N PHE A 163 -1.62 9.16 12.18
CA PHE A 163 -0.42 9.07 11.35
C PHE A 163 -0.67 8.31 10.04
N CYS A 164 -1.79 8.59 9.37
CA CYS A 164 -2.07 8.03 8.05
C CYS A 164 -2.50 9.12 7.07
N ILE A 165 -2.18 8.88 5.80
CA ILE A 165 -2.78 9.55 4.65
C ILE A 165 -3.65 8.56 3.90
N TYR A 166 -4.60 9.08 3.12
CA TYR A 166 -5.49 8.30 2.27
C TYR A 166 -5.09 8.49 0.82
N LYS A 167 -4.82 7.40 0.13
CA LYS A 167 -4.51 7.42 -1.30
C LYS A 167 -5.63 6.77 -2.09
N PHE A 168 -6.17 7.49 -3.06
CA PHE A 168 -7.15 6.98 -4.01
C PHE A 168 -6.60 7.04 -5.42
N ILE A 169 -7.00 6.09 -6.26
CA ILE A 169 -6.67 6.05 -7.69
C ILE A 169 -7.94 6.23 -8.48
N ILE A 170 -7.96 7.24 -9.36
CA ILE A 170 -9.11 7.60 -10.16
C ILE A 170 -8.87 7.36 -11.66
N GLN A 171 -9.94 7.05 -12.35
CA GLN A 171 -10.03 6.91 -13.82
C GLN A 171 -10.80 8.06 -14.46
N SER A 172 -11.74 8.64 -13.70
CA SER A 172 -12.72 9.62 -14.20
C SER A 172 -13.12 10.64 -13.14
N LEU A 173 -13.89 11.66 -13.53
CA LEU A 173 -14.44 12.67 -12.63
C LEU A 173 -15.45 12.09 -11.63
N THR A 174 -16.18 11.04 -12.01
CA THR A 174 -17.17 10.39 -11.14
C THR A 174 -16.52 9.72 -9.92
N ASP A 175 -15.26 9.29 -10.05
CA ASP A 175 -14.51 8.75 -8.92
C ASP A 175 -14.25 9.82 -7.84
N LEU A 176 -14.15 11.08 -8.22
CA LEU A 176 -14.02 12.20 -7.26
C LEU A 176 -15.29 12.40 -6.43
N ASP A 177 -16.46 12.18 -7.02
CA ASP A 177 -17.75 12.24 -6.31
C ASP A 177 -17.85 11.08 -5.30
N GLU A 178 -17.41 9.88 -5.69
CA GLU A 178 -17.32 8.73 -4.78
C GLU A 178 -16.36 9.00 -3.61
N ILE A 179 -15.18 9.59 -3.87
CA ILE A 179 -14.22 9.99 -2.83
C ILE A 179 -14.86 10.98 -1.86
N GLU A 180 -15.60 11.97 -2.35
CA GLU A 180 -16.25 12.98 -1.51
C GLU A 180 -17.29 12.36 -0.57
N GLN A 181 -18.13 11.45 -1.08
CA GLN A 181 -19.05 10.66 -0.28
C GLN A 181 -18.34 9.77 0.74
N PHE A 182 -17.24 9.12 0.33
CA PHE A 182 -16.43 8.26 1.18
C PHE A 182 -15.83 9.03 2.36
N ILE A 183 -15.17 10.15 2.12
CA ILE A 183 -14.53 10.92 3.19
C ILE A 183 -15.56 11.55 4.14
N GLN A 184 -16.71 11.98 3.62
CA GLN A 184 -17.82 12.46 4.43
C GLN A 184 -18.37 11.35 5.34
N LYS A 185 -18.64 10.16 4.77
CA LYS A 185 -19.14 9.00 5.52
C LYS A 185 -18.23 8.59 6.67
N PHE A 186 -16.94 8.61 6.47
CA PHE A 186 -15.95 8.11 7.45
C PHE A 186 -15.27 9.22 8.27
N GLY A 187 -15.61 10.49 8.06
CA GLY A 187 -15.05 11.62 8.81
C GLY A 187 -13.56 11.87 8.49
N ILE A 188 -13.13 11.63 7.25
CA ILE A 188 -11.74 11.78 6.82
C ILE A 188 -11.48 13.22 6.39
N LEU A 189 -10.39 13.82 6.88
CA LEU A 189 -10.03 15.20 6.54
C LEU A 189 -9.44 15.28 5.13
N LYS A 190 -9.92 16.23 4.30
CA LYS A 190 -9.46 16.44 2.91
C LYS A 190 -7.94 16.61 2.80
N GLN A 191 -7.30 17.31 3.73
CA GLN A 191 -5.84 17.51 3.73
C GLN A 191 -5.02 16.22 3.88
N LYS A 192 -5.64 15.12 4.33
CA LYS A 192 -5.02 13.81 4.39
C LYS A 192 -5.21 12.98 3.13
N VAL A 193 -5.97 13.48 2.14
CA VAL A 193 -6.34 12.75 0.93
C VAL A 193 -5.39 13.10 -0.21
N TYR A 194 -4.82 12.06 -0.80
CA TYR A 194 -3.94 12.12 -1.97
C TYR A 194 -4.58 11.33 -3.11
N ILE A 195 -4.71 11.94 -4.28
CA ILE A 195 -5.39 11.34 -5.42
C ILE A 195 -4.41 11.19 -6.57
N GLY A 196 -4.21 9.96 -7.03
CA GLY A 196 -3.41 9.61 -8.19
C GLY A 196 -4.28 9.19 -9.38
N LEU A 197 -3.69 9.23 -10.56
CA LEU A 197 -4.34 8.78 -11.80
C LEU A 197 -4.01 7.31 -12.08
N GLU A 198 -5.02 6.56 -12.51
CA GLU A 198 -4.85 5.19 -12.97
C GLU A 198 -4.05 5.15 -14.27
N GLY A 199 -3.23 4.10 -14.44
CA GLY A 199 -2.46 3.81 -15.63
C GLY A 199 -0.95 3.68 -15.37
N VAL A 200 -0.27 3.04 -16.30
CA VAL A 200 1.16 2.67 -16.22
C VAL A 200 1.99 3.25 -17.35
N THR A 201 1.45 4.21 -18.09
CA THR A 201 2.16 4.94 -19.14
C THR A 201 2.27 6.41 -18.79
N THR A 202 3.24 7.11 -19.36
CA THR A 202 3.42 8.55 -19.14
C THR A 202 2.15 9.32 -19.53
N GLU A 203 1.53 8.98 -20.64
CA GLU A 203 0.29 9.63 -21.13
C GLU A 203 -0.85 9.48 -20.13
N SER A 204 -0.94 8.32 -19.45
CA SER A 204 -1.97 8.09 -18.42
C SER A 204 -1.80 9.00 -17.19
N GLN A 205 -0.62 9.53 -16.96
CA GLN A 205 -0.30 10.41 -15.84
C GLN A 205 -0.40 11.91 -16.20
N ILE A 206 -0.49 12.24 -17.51
CA ILE A 206 -0.57 13.62 -18.00
C ILE A 206 -2.01 13.94 -18.43
N ARG A 207 -2.94 13.93 -17.47
CA ARG A 207 -4.38 14.24 -17.69
C ARG A 207 -4.75 15.52 -16.92
N GLY A 208 -4.35 16.69 -17.46
CA GLY A 208 -4.50 18.00 -16.81
C GLY A 208 -5.91 18.26 -16.29
N THR A 209 -6.95 17.95 -17.08
CA THR A 209 -8.35 18.14 -16.66
C THR A 209 -8.73 17.40 -15.38
N LEU A 210 -8.21 16.18 -15.17
CA LEU A 210 -8.43 15.45 -13.92
C LEU A 210 -7.63 16.06 -12.78
N VAL A 211 -6.39 16.49 -13.04
CA VAL A 211 -5.54 17.15 -12.03
C VAL A 211 -6.17 18.47 -11.60
N ASP A 212 -6.66 19.28 -12.53
CA ASP A 212 -7.38 20.53 -12.23
C ASP A 212 -8.62 20.27 -11.37
N ALA A 213 -9.37 19.21 -11.67
CA ALA A 213 -10.54 18.84 -10.88
C ALA A 213 -10.18 18.39 -9.46
N ILE A 214 -9.06 17.66 -9.28
CA ILE A 214 -8.53 17.28 -7.97
C ILE A 214 -8.21 18.53 -7.15
N ILE A 215 -7.46 19.47 -7.73
CA ILE A 215 -7.03 20.71 -7.07
C ILE A 215 -8.22 21.60 -6.74
N ASN A 216 -9.14 21.79 -7.68
CA ASN A 216 -10.35 22.61 -7.50
C ASN A 216 -11.26 22.08 -6.39
N ARG A 217 -11.23 20.78 -6.10
CA ARG A 217 -11.97 20.18 -4.98
C ARG A 217 -11.18 20.22 -3.65
N GLY A 218 -9.97 20.77 -3.63
CA GLY A 218 -9.12 20.93 -2.43
C GLY A 218 -8.42 19.65 -1.96
N TYR A 219 -8.14 18.72 -2.88
CA TYR A 219 -7.37 17.52 -2.60
C TYR A 219 -5.89 17.66 -2.98
N ASN A 220 -5.01 16.85 -2.39
CA ASN A 220 -3.62 16.75 -2.82
C ASN A 220 -3.53 15.83 -4.04
N PHE A 221 -2.77 16.23 -5.04
CA PHE A 221 -2.43 15.37 -6.16
C PHE A 221 -1.23 14.48 -5.80
N SER A 222 -1.31 13.20 -6.12
CA SER A 222 -0.23 12.23 -5.98
C SER A 222 0.23 11.79 -7.36
N PRO A 223 1.34 12.34 -7.88
CA PRO A 223 1.91 11.84 -9.12
C PRO A 223 2.40 10.40 -8.93
N ARG A 224 2.61 9.70 -10.05
CA ARG A 224 3.33 8.43 -10.07
C ARG A 224 4.70 8.66 -10.73
N LEU A 225 5.64 9.20 -9.96
CA LEU A 225 6.97 9.60 -10.46
C LEU A 225 7.69 8.44 -11.14
N GLN A 226 7.58 7.23 -10.61
CA GLN A 226 8.18 6.05 -11.22
C GLN A 226 7.66 5.79 -12.64
N VAL A 227 6.37 6.07 -12.91
CA VAL A 227 5.79 5.93 -14.26
C VAL A 227 6.27 7.06 -15.18
N LEU A 228 6.36 8.28 -14.67
CA LEU A 228 6.82 9.45 -15.44
C LEU A 228 8.30 9.34 -15.81
N LEU A 229 9.14 8.78 -14.92
CA LEU A 229 10.59 8.70 -15.11
C LEU A 229 11.02 7.44 -15.88
N TRP A 230 10.38 6.30 -15.63
CA TRP A 230 10.83 5.00 -16.11
C TRP A 230 9.72 4.16 -16.77
N GLY A 231 8.52 4.73 -16.93
CA GLY A 231 7.37 3.98 -17.46
C GLY A 231 6.96 2.85 -16.52
N ASN A 232 6.68 1.66 -17.06
CA ASN A 232 6.28 0.50 -16.29
C ASN A 232 7.45 -0.46 -15.97
N GLU A 233 8.66 0.09 -15.80
CA GLU A 233 9.85 -0.70 -15.45
C GLU A 233 9.77 -1.19 -13.99
N ARG A 234 10.02 -2.49 -13.78
CA ARG A 234 9.99 -3.08 -12.43
C ARG A 234 11.28 -2.83 -11.68
N GLY A 235 11.20 -2.65 -10.37
CA GLY A 235 12.36 -2.41 -9.52
C GLY A 235 12.90 -0.96 -9.61
N ARG A 236 12.03 -0.04 -10.05
CA ARG A 236 12.33 1.40 -10.15
C ARG A 236 11.39 2.22 -9.28
#